data_c77f9d66c7ee8a4739b12b9f52d4c4ff
#
_entry.id   c77f9d66c7ee8a4739b12b9f52d4c4ff
#
_cell.length_a   1.000
_cell.length_b   1.000
_cell.length_c   1.000
_cell.angle_alpha   90.00
_cell.angle_beta   90.00
_cell.angle_gamma   90.00
#
_symmetry.space_group_name_H-M   'P 1'
#
loop_
_entity.id
_entity.type
_entity.pdbx_description
1 polymer ?
#
loop_
_entity_poly.entity_id
_entity_poly.type
_entity_poly.pdbx_seq_one_letter_code
_entity_poly.pdbx_strand_id
1 'polypeptide(L)'
;MMRVPAIATAAVFTFSAALGAVSGAQAAATVSGAAKAPLPATGNVCEQQMAQAAARHGVPLGMLYAVGLTESGNRGSLQPYAMNIGGKAYFGTNAADVIRRLGEAQASGVRLVDLGCMQINHYYHRAKFASLEAMIDPRQNVEYATVFLKELKAREGSWTLAVARYHAGPNNNPAQKQYVCRVIANMVASGFGQWTPGAKNFCK
;
A
#
# COMPACT_ATOMS: atom_id res chain seq x y z
N MET A 1 -52.17 -0.98 42.63
CA MET A 1 -51.75 -1.76 43.81
C MET A 1 -50.25 -1.83 43.80
N MET A 2 -49.60 -0.91 44.37
CA MET A 2 -48.86 -0.82 45.62
C MET A 2 -48.24 -2.11 46.13
N ARG A 3 -46.89 -2.15 46.14
CA ARG A 3 -46.06 -2.45 47.29
C ARG A 3 -44.56 -2.41 46.95
N VAL A 4 -43.88 -1.43 47.55
CA VAL A 4 -42.47 -1.40 47.97
C VAL A 4 -42.52 -1.77 49.46
N PRO A 5 -41.42 -2.14 50.22
CA PRO A 5 -39.97 -2.22 50.02
C PRO A 5 -39.29 -3.46 50.65
N ALA A 6 -38.01 -3.61 50.48
CA ALA A 6 -37.15 -4.12 51.55
C ALA A 6 -35.70 -3.65 51.39
N ILE A 7 -35.26 -2.96 52.39
CA ILE A 7 -33.92 -2.47 52.69
C ILE A 7 -33.10 -3.67 53.27
N ALA A 8 -31.85 -3.87 52.83
CA ALA A 8 -30.91 -4.70 53.54
C ALA A 8 -29.49 -4.11 53.46
N THR A 9 -29.13 -3.61 54.53
CA THR A 9 -27.91 -3.30 55.31
C THR A 9 -26.56 -3.57 54.69
N ALA A 10 -25.71 -2.53 54.76
CA ALA A 10 -24.28 -2.51 54.50
C ALA A 10 -23.50 -3.35 55.51
N ALA A 11 -22.51 -4.10 55.02
CA ALA A 11 -21.43 -4.60 55.84
C ALA A 11 -20.10 -3.98 55.33
N VAL A 12 -19.53 -3.12 56.17
CA VAL A 12 -18.22 -2.51 55.99
C VAL A 12 -17.18 -3.52 56.43
N PHE A 13 -16.37 -4.00 55.51
CA PHE A 13 -15.15 -4.72 55.80
C PHE A 13 -13.95 -3.82 55.56
N THR A 14 -13.34 -3.34 56.62
CA THR A 14 -12.02 -2.69 56.61
C THR A 14 -10.95 -3.74 56.43
N PHE A 15 -10.23 -3.70 55.33
CA PHE A 15 -9.01 -4.47 55.14
C PHE A 15 -7.81 -3.52 55.16
N SER A 16 -6.95 -3.73 56.18
CA SER A 16 -5.72 -2.98 56.36
C SER A 16 -4.73 -3.28 55.26
N ALA A 17 -4.16 -2.21 54.73
CA ALA A 17 -3.12 -2.22 53.70
C ALA A 17 -1.78 -2.61 54.31
N ALA A 18 -1.15 -3.65 53.78
CA ALA A 18 0.27 -3.88 53.93
C ALA A 18 0.98 -3.34 52.69
N LEU A 19 1.76 -2.26 52.84
CA LEU A 19 2.65 -1.74 51.82
C LEU A 19 3.81 -2.72 51.62
N GLY A 20 3.76 -3.46 50.52
CA GLY A 20 4.93 -4.14 49.96
C GLY A 20 5.44 -3.34 48.77
N ALA A 21 6.54 -2.63 48.95
CA ALA A 21 7.25 -1.98 47.85
C ALA A 21 7.94 -3.05 46.99
N VAL A 22 7.33 -3.36 45.83
CA VAL A 22 8.01 -4.16 44.80
C VAL A 22 8.58 -3.18 43.80
N SER A 23 9.90 -2.95 43.87
CA SER A 23 10.65 -2.25 42.85
C SER A 23 10.68 -3.09 41.56
N GLY A 24 9.68 -2.92 40.70
CA GLY A 24 9.68 -3.47 39.36
C GLY A 24 10.55 -2.59 38.45
N ALA A 25 11.76 -3.06 38.15
CA ALA A 25 12.56 -2.49 37.08
C ALA A 25 11.80 -2.66 35.75
N GLN A 26 11.14 -1.60 35.28
CA GLN A 26 10.60 -1.55 33.94
C GLN A 26 11.77 -1.49 32.97
N ALA A 27 12.10 -2.61 32.35
CA ALA A 27 12.93 -2.64 31.16
C ALA A 27 12.14 -1.93 30.06
N ALA A 28 12.47 -0.66 29.82
CA ALA A 28 12.02 0.05 28.64
C ALA A 28 12.60 -0.66 27.43
N ALA A 29 11.76 -1.44 26.75
CA ALA A 29 12.08 -1.96 25.43
C ALA A 29 12.26 -0.75 24.51
N THR A 30 13.49 -0.36 24.27
CA THR A 30 13.84 0.59 23.22
C THR A 30 13.44 -0.05 21.91
N VAL A 31 12.31 0.39 21.34
CA VAL A 31 11.96 0.12 19.95
C VAL A 31 13.07 0.79 19.14
N SER A 32 14.06 -0.02 18.75
CA SER A 32 15.10 0.39 17.82
C SER A 32 14.38 0.82 16.53
N GLY A 33 14.36 2.12 16.27
CA GLY A 33 13.76 2.66 15.07
C GLY A 33 14.35 1.96 13.87
N ALA A 34 13.50 1.30 13.08
CA ALA A 34 13.92 0.74 11.81
C ALA A 34 14.61 1.85 11.02
N ALA A 35 15.90 1.71 10.81
CA ALA A 35 16.69 2.67 10.04
C ALA A 35 15.98 2.85 8.69
N LYS A 36 15.59 4.09 8.42
CA LYS A 36 15.00 4.49 7.16
C LYS A 36 16.03 4.19 6.08
N ALA A 37 15.81 3.11 5.32
CA ALA A 37 16.67 2.79 4.20
C ALA A 37 16.72 4.04 3.30
N PRO A 38 17.91 4.56 2.95
CA PRO A 38 18.00 5.68 2.05
C PRO A 38 17.41 5.26 0.72
N LEU A 39 16.53 6.10 0.15
CA LEU A 39 16.14 5.94 -1.24
C LEU A 39 17.42 5.89 -2.07
N PRO A 40 17.52 5.00 -3.07
CA PRO A 40 18.55 5.14 -4.06
C PRO A 40 18.52 6.58 -4.58
N ALA A 41 19.68 7.22 -4.67
CA ALA A 41 19.82 8.58 -5.17
C ALA A 41 19.61 8.61 -6.69
N THR A 42 18.55 7.98 -7.16
CA THR A 42 18.15 7.93 -8.57
C THR A 42 17.28 9.14 -8.83
N GLY A 43 17.56 9.86 -9.91
CA GLY A 43 16.73 10.96 -10.38
C GLY A 43 15.35 10.51 -10.90
N ASN A 44 14.88 9.31 -10.53
CA ASN A 44 13.62 8.75 -10.99
C ASN A 44 12.43 9.46 -10.36
N VAL A 45 11.61 10.08 -11.18
CA VAL A 45 10.46 10.88 -10.72
C VAL A 45 9.45 10.05 -9.95
N CYS A 46 9.20 8.78 -10.32
CA CYS A 46 8.28 7.90 -9.58
C CYS A 46 8.77 7.70 -8.14
N GLU A 47 10.07 7.41 -7.95
CA GLU A 47 10.67 7.21 -6.63
C GLU A 47 10.60 8.46 -5.75
N GLN A 48 10.89 9.62 -6.33
CA GLN A 48 10.77 10.90 -5.64
C GLN A 48 9.32 11.15 -5.16
N GLN A 49 8.34 10.90 -6.02
CA GLN A 49 6.93 11.06 -5.66
C GLN A 49 6.47 10.02 -4.63
N MET A 50 6.95 8.78 -4.71
CA MET A 50 6.68 7.75 -3.68
C MET A 50 7.22 8.15 -2.32
N ALA A 51 8.43 8.70 -2.23
CA ALA A 51 9.00 9.17 -0.96
C ALA A 51 8.15 10.26 -0.33
N GLN A 52 7.72 11.24 -1.14
CA GLN A 52 6.88 12.34 -0.68
C GLN A 52 5.49 11.86 -0.25
N ALA A 53 4.84 11.02 -1.04
CA ALA A 53 3.53 10.48 -0.73
C ALA A 53 3.55 9.56 0.51
N ALA A 54 4.57 8.69 0.63
CA ALA A 54 4.79 7.86 1.80
C ALA A 54 4.84 8.69 3.09
N ALA A 55 5.63 9.78 3.07
CA ALA A 55 5.77 10.68 4.22
C ALA A 55 4.46 11.41 4.55
N ARG A 56 3.73 11.92 3.54
CA ARG A 56 2.46 12.63 3.75
C ARG A 56 1.36 11.75 4.31
N HIS A 57 1.26 10.50 3.85
CA HIS A 57 0.13 9.62 4.18
C HIS A 57 0.45 8.57 5.23
N GLY A 58 1.70 8.46 5.70
CA GLY A 58 2.13 7.45 6.67
C GLY A 58 2.08 6.03 6.10
N VAL A 59 2.27 5.88 4.79
CA VAL A 59 2.37 4.58 4.11
C VAL A 59 3.83 4.15 4.06
N PRO A 60 4.17 2.87 4.35
CA PRO A 60 5.55 2.42 4.28
C PRO A 60 6.14 2.60 2.87
N LEU A 61 7.24 3.37 2.77
CA LEU A 61 7.89 3.66 1.49
C LEU A 61 8.28 2.38 0.73
N GLY A 62 8.87 1.41 1.44
CA GLY A 62 9.26 0.14 0.83
C GLY A 62 8.10 -0.61 0.18
N MET A 63 6.88 -0.44 0.70
CA MET A 63 5.68 -1.01 0.10
C MET A 63 5.32 -0.30 -1.20
N LEU A 64 5.28 1.05 -1.21
CA LEU A 64 5.00 1.81 -2.44
C LEU A 64 6.01 1.49 -3.53
N TYR A 65 7.29 1.42 -3.15
CA TYR A 65 8.37 1.10 -4.07
C TYR A 65 8.23 -0.31 -4.65
N ALA A 66 7.98 -1.31 -3.80
CA ALA A 66 7.82 -2.70 -4.22
C ALA A 66 6.57 -2.92 -5.09
N VAL A 67 5.45 -2.26 -4.77
CA VAL A 67 4.25 -2.23 -5.61
C VAL A 67 4.58 -1.58 -6.95
N GLY A 68 5.18 -0.40 -6.97
CA GLY A 68 5.55 0.31 -8.19
C GLY A 68 6.49 -0.51 -9.09
N LEU A 69 7.51 -1.17 -8.53
CA LEU A 69 8.38 -2.08 -9.29
C LEU A 69 7.61 -3.28 -9.87
N THR A 70 6.60 -3.77 -9.16
CA THR A 70 5.75 -4.86 -9.66
C THR A 70 4.86 -4.39 -10.80
N GLU A 71 4.39 -3.14 -10.75
CA GLU A 71 3.46 -2.55 -11.70
C GLU A 71 4.15 -2.00 -12.96
N SER A 72 5.13 -1.14 -12.79
CA SER A 72 5.76 -0.39 -13.89
C SER A 72 7.26 -0.63 -14.03
N GLY A 73 7.84 -1.55 -13.23
CA GLY A 73 9.27 -1.82 -13.24
C GLY A 73 9.75 -2.41 -14.57
N ASN A 74 10.79 -1.80 -15.14
CA ASN A 74 11.51 -2.33 -16.28
C ASN A 74 13.01 -2.31 -15.98
N ARG A 75 13.65 -3.48 -16.01
CA ARG A 75 15.07 -3.64 -15.68
C ARG A 75 15.45 -3.03 -14.33
N GLY A 76 14.56 -3.17 -13.33
CA GLY A 76 14.76 -2.64 -11.97
C GLY A 76 14.52 -1.14 -11.80
N SER A 77 14.04 -0.44 -12.82
CA SER A 77 13.71 1.00 -12.76
C SER A 77 12.23 1.22 -12.99
N LEU A 78 11.63 2.10 -12.20
CA LEU A 78 10.25 2.54 -12.34
C LEU A 78 10.06 3.37 -13.62
N GLN A 79 8.94 3.18 -14.30
CA GLN A 79 8.65 3.84 -15.57
C GLN A 79 7.46 4.78 -15.44
N PRO A 80 7.67 6.12 -15.50
CA PRO A 80 6.59 7.10 -15.28
C PRO A 80 5.51 7.08 -16.36
N TYR A 81 5.87 6.65 -17.56
CA TYR A 81 4.98 6.58 -18.72
C TYR A 81 4.71 5.15 -19.15
N ALA A 82 4.75 4.21 -18.21
CA ALA A 82 4.36 2.83 -18.46
C ALA A 82 2.85 2.73 -18.73
N MET A 83 2.51 1.82 -19.62
CA MET A 83 1.13 1.42 -19.92
C MET A 83 1.03 -0.11 -19.95
N ASN A 84 -0.10 -0.64 -19.54
CA ASN A 84 -0.52 -2.00 -19.86
C ASN A 84 -1.78 -1.92 -20.71
N ILE A 85 -1.68 -2.30 -21.97
CA ILE A 85 -2.76 -2.21 -22.97
C ILE A 85 -3.26 -3.64 -23.23
N GLY A 86 -4.34 -4.03 -22.58
CA GLY A 86 -4.91 -5.37 -22.76
C GLY A 86 -3.92 -6.49 -22.43
N GLY A 87 -3.09 -6.35 -21.40
CA GLY A 87 -2.08 -7.33 -20.97
C GLY A 87 -0.70 -7.14 -21.62
N LYS A 88 -0.52 -6.19 -22.53
CA LYS A 88 0.76 -5.91 -23.19
C LYS A 88 1.41 -4.64 -22.62
N ALA A 89 2.64 -4.78 -22.10
CA ALA A 89 3.39 -3.65 -21.59
C ALA A 89 3.89 -2.75 -22.73
N TYR A 90 3.77 -1.44 -22.52
CA TYR A 90 4.33 -0.39 -23.36
C TYR A 90 4.98 0.68 -22.48
N PHE A 91 6.11 1.23 -22.91
CA PHE A 91 6.83 2.26 -22.17
C PHE A 91 6.88 3.52 -23.04
N GLY A 92 6.01 4.48 -22.75
CA GLY A 92 5.94 5.75 -23.45
C GLY A 92 7.14 6.63 -23.18
N THR A 93 7.44 7.52 -24.10
CA THR A 93 8.55 8.47 -23.99
C THR A 93 8.17 9.72 -23.19
N ASN A 94 6.89 10.07 -23.17
CA ASN A 94 6.32 11.23 -22.48
C ASN A 94 4.79 11.09 -22.36
N ALA A 95 4.15 12.07 -21.69
CA ALA A 95 2.70 12.06 -21.49
C ALA A 95 1.91 12.11 -22.79
N ALA A 96 2.37 12.89 -23.79
CA ALA A 96 1.67 13.00 -25.09
C ALA A 96 1.66 11.66 -25.85
N ASP A 97 2.75 10.89 -25.77
CA ASP A 97 2.83 9.55 -26.35
C ASP A 97 1.84 8.57 -25.66
N VAL A 98 1.73 8.65 -24.33
CA VAL A 98 0.75 7.84 -23.56
C VAL A 98 -0.68 8.20 -23.96
N ILE A 99 -1.01 9.51 -24.07
CA ILE A 99 -2.35 9.98 -24.47
C ILE A 99 -2.72 9.47 -25.85
N ARG A 100 -1.82 9.63 -26.81
CA ARG A 100 -2.02 9.15 -28.19
C ARG A 100 -2.27 7.64 -28.21
N ARG A 101 -1.41 6.86 -27.53
CA ARG A 101 -1.53 5.40 -27.44
C ARG A 101 -2.82 4.92 -26.75
N LEU A 102 -3.25 5.63 -25.71
CA LEU A 102 -4.53 5.35 -25.07
C LEU A 102 -5.70 5.55 -26.05
N GLY A 103 -5.68 6.65 -26.82
CA GLY A 103 -6.69 6.91 -27.85
C GLY A 103 -6.73 5.81 -28.92
N GLU A 104 -5.58 5.38 -29.42
CA GLU A 104 -5.46 4.28 -30.38
C GLU A 104 -6.02 2.95 -29.81
N ALA A 105 -5.67 2.63 -28.56
CA ALA A 105 -6.16 1.44 -27.88
C ALA A 105 -7.69 1.46 -27.72
N GLN A 106 -8.24 2.60 -27.31
CA GLN A 106 -9.69 2.78 -27.15
C GLN A 106 -10.43 2.70 -28.48
N ALA A 107 -9.89 3.30 -29.54
CA ALA A 107 -10.45 3.19 -30.89
C ALA A 107 -10.45 1.74 -31.40
N SER A 108 -9.50 0.92 -30.94
CA SER A 108 -9.43 -0.52 -31.22
C SER A 108 -10.28 -1.37 -30.27
N GLY A 109 -11.12 -0.75 -29.41
CA GLY A 109 -12.00 -1.44 -28.48
C GLY A 109 -11.36 -1.93 -27.18
N VAL A 110 -10.07 -1.62 -26.93
CA VAL A 110 -9.41 -1.98 -25.67
C VAL A 110 -9.86 -1.04 -24.56
N ARG A 111 -10.58 -1.56 -23.56
CA ARG A 111 -11.13 -0.77 -22.46
C ARG A 111 -10.20 -0.71 -21.24
N LEU A 112 -9.51 -1.82 -20.96
CA LEU A 112 -8.65 -1.93 -19.77
C LEU A 112 -7.23 -1.53 -20.14
N VAL A 113 -6.85 -0.34 -19.69
CA VAL A 113 -5.51 0.21 -19.87
C VAL A 113 -5.04 0.75 -18.54
N ASP A 114 -3.87 0.30 -18.08
CA ASP A 114 -3.24 0.76 -16.86
C ASP A 114 -2.16 1.79 -17.19
N LEU A 115 -2.01 2.84 -16.36
CA LEU A 115 -1.22 4.02 -16.66
C LEU A 115 -0.27 4.42 -15.52
N GLY A 116 0.96 4.78 -15.89
CA GLY A 116 1.90 5.52 -15.04
C GLY A 116 2.69 4.67 -14.05
N CYS A 117 3.36 5.36 -13.12
CA CYS A 117 4.22 4.75 -12.10
C CYS A 117 3.56 3.59 -11.33
N MET A 118 2.28 3.73 -11.04
CA MET A 118 1.52 2.82 -10.20
C MET A 118 0.44 2.05 -10.98
N GLN A 119 0.48 2.08 -12.31
CA GLN A 119 -0.42 1.37 -13.22
C GLN A 119 -1.90 1.46 -12.81
N ILE A 120 -2.37 2.71 -12.69
CA ILE A 120 -3.78 2.97 -12.36
C ILE A 120 -4.64 2.68 -13.57
N ASN A 121 -5.65 1.80 -13.40
CA ASN A 121 -6.53 1.42 -14.48
C ASN A 121 -7.44 2.58 -14.91
N HIS A 122 -7.34 2.97 -16.19
CA HIS A 122 -8.10 4.08 -16.75
C HIS A 122 -9.61 3.85 -16.67
N TYR A 123 -10.08 2.65 -16.98
CA TYR A 123 -11.52 2.35 -17.02
C TYR A 123 -12.19 2.53 -15.65
N TYR A 124 -11.53 2.08 -14.57
CA TYR A 124 -12.12 2.12 -13.23
C TYR A 124 -11.86 3.43 -12.48
N HIS A 125 -10.76 4.10 -12.77
CA HIS A 125 -10.29 5.20 -11.92
C HIS A 125 -10.23 6.58 -12.59
N ARG A 126 -10.51 6.68 -13.91
CA ARG A 126 -10.41 7.95 -14.65
C ARG A 126 -11.21 9.09 -14.00
N ALA A 127 -12.40 8.82 -13.50
CA ALA A 127 -13.27 9.81 -12.86
C ALA A 127 -12.72 10.38 -11.53
N LYS A 128 -11.65 9.80 -10.99
CA LYS A 128 -10.97 10.29 -9.79
C LYS A 128 -9.90 11.35 -10.07
N PHE A 129 -9.67 11.68 -11.34
CA PHE A 129 -8.68 12.65 -11.77
C PHE A 129 -9.35 13.79 -12.56
N ALA A 130 -8.84 15.01 -12.41
CA ALA A 130 -9.37 16.18 -13.10
C ALA A 130 -9.24 16.08 -14.63
N SER A 131 -8.15 15.47 -15.12
CA SER A 131 -7.91 15.24 -16.55
C SER A 131 -7.11 13.94 -16.77
N LEU A 132 -6.97 13.52 -18.04
CA LEU A 132 -6.12 12.40 -18.41
C LEU A 132 -4.64 12.70 -18.11
N GLU A 133 -4.22 13.92 -18.38
CA GLU A 133 -2.87 14.41 -18.06
C GLU A 133 -2.61 14.30 -16.55
N ALA A 134 -3.58 14.67 -15.73
CA ALA A 134 -3.50 14.52 -14.27
C ALA A 134 -3.33 13.04 -13.85
N MET A 135 -4.00 12.11 -14.53
CA MET A 135 -3.86 10.68 -14.24
C MET A 135 -2.49 10.12 -14.63
N ILE A 136 -1.86 10.69 -15.68
CA ILE A 136 -0.54 10.29 -16.18
C ILE A 136 0.59 11.00 -15.41
N ASP A 137 0.32 12.19 -14.85
CA ASP A 137 1.31 12.94 -14.07
C ASP A 137 1.86 12.10 -12.93
N PRO A 138 3.19 11.89 -12.81
CA PRO A 138 3.77 10.98 -11.84
C PRO A 138 3.39 11.32 -10.39
N ARG A 139 3.26 12.62 -10.06
CA ARG A 139 2.89 13.06 -8.70
C ARG A 139 1.46 12.66 -8.38
N GLN A 140 0.51 12.93 -9.27
CA GLN A 140 -0.90 12.65 -9.03
C GLN A 140 -1.20 11.14 -9.12
N ASN A 141 -0.52 10.44 -10.03
CA ASN A 141 -0.61 8.98 -10.17
C ASN A 141 -0.16 8.26 -8.88
N VAL A 142 1.01 8.62 -8.35
CA VAL A 142 1.56 8.07 -7.11
C VAL A 142 0.72 8.49 -5.90
N GLU A 143 0.30 9.75 -5.83
CA GLU A 143 -0.54 10.27 -4.75
C GLU A 143 -1.85 9.47 -4.65
N TYR A 144 -2.56 9.34 -5.76
CA TYR A 144 -3.80 8.56 -5.83
C TYR A 144 -3.60 7.11 -5.38
N ALA A 145 -2.58 6.43 -5.92
CA ALA A 145 -2.28 5.04 -5.57
C ALA A 145 -1.95 4.88 -4.07
N THR A 146 -1.23 5.85 -3.49
CA THR A 146 -0.88 5.84 -2.07
C THR A 146 -2.12 5.94 -1.19
N VAL A 147 -3.02 6.86 -1.50
CA VAL A 147 -4.30 7.01 -0.78
C VAL A 147 -5.15 5.76 -0.95
N PHE A 148 -5.26 5.23 -2.16
CA PHE A 148 -6.03 4.02 -2.44
C PHE A 148 -5.48 2.79 -1.69
N LEU A 149 -4.17 2.59 -1.63
CA LEU A 149 -3.56 1.53 -0.82
C LEU A 149 -3.83 1.70 0.67
N LYS A 150 -3.82 2.93 1.18
CA LYS A 150 -4.17 3.24 2.58
C LYS A 150 -5.63 2.92 2.89
N GLU A 151 -6.55 3.26 1.99
CA GLU A 151 -7.98 2.92 2.11
C GLU A 151 -8.19 1.40 2.08
N LEU A 152 -7.50 0.69 1.17
CA LEU A 152 -7.51 -0.76 1.14
C LEU A 152 -6.99 -1.35 2.45
N LYS A 153 -5.89 -0.81 3.02
CA LYS A 153 -5.36 -1.26 4.31
C LYS A 153 -6.35 -1.05 5.45
N ALA A 154 -7.03 0.08 5.47
CA ALA A 154 -8.06 0.38 6.48
C ALA A 154 -9.23 -0.61 6.40
N ARG A 155 -9.68 -0.93 5.19
CA ARG A 155 -10.78 -1.87 4.94
C ARG A 155 -10.41 -3.33 5.19
N GLU A 156 -9.24 -3.76 4.74
CA GLU A 156 -8.82 -5.17 4.76
C GLU A 156 -8.05 -5.57 6.04
N GLY A 157 -7.68 -4.61 6.88
CA GLY A 157 -6.97 -4.85 8.13
C GLY A 157 -5.47 -5.12 8.01
N SER A 158 -4.95 -5.52 6.86
CA SER A 158 -3.53 -5.83 6.65
C SER A 158 -2.98 -5.27 5.34
N TRP A 159 -1.67 -4.98 5.29
CA TRP A 159 -1.00 -4.56 4.07
C TRP A 159 -0.96 -5.67 3.01
N THR A 160 -0.81 -6.92 3.43
CA THR A 160 -0.82 -8.07 2.51
C THR A 160 -2.13 -8.14 1.73
N LEU A 161 -3.26 -8.01 2.42
CA LEU A 161 -4.57 -7.99 1.78
C LEU A 161 -4.79 -6.72 0.97
N ALA A 162 -4.35 -5.56 1.45
CA ALA A 162 -4.42 -4.31 0.67
C ALA A 162 -3.70 -4.44 -0.68
N VAL A 163 -2.49 -4.96 -0.68
CA VAL A 163 -1.70 -5.22 -1.89
C VAL A 163 -2.40 -6.23 -2.80
N ALA A 164 -2.95 -7.30 -2.25
CA ALA A 164 -3.71 -8.29 -3.02
C ALA A 164 -4.93 -7.66 -3.73
N ARG A 165 -5.69 -6.81 -3.02
CA ARG A 165 -6.87 -6.11 -3.54
C ARG A 165 -6.52 -5.03 -4.56
N TYR A 166 -5.38 -4.40 -4.39
CA TYR A 166 -4.89 -3.38 -5.33
C TYR A 166 -4.80 -3.92 -6.76
N HIS A 167 -4.25 -5.11 -6.91
CA HIS A 167 -4.03 -5.72 -8.22
C HIS A 167 -5.26 -6.41 -8.80
N ALA A 168 -5.88 -7.30 -8.02
CA ALA A 168 -6.85 -8.25 -8.58
C ALA A 168 -8.28 -8.05 -8.06
N GLY A 169 -8.55 -6.99 -7.30
CA GLY A 169 -9.87 -6.78 -6.70
C GLY A 169 -10.27 -7.90 -5.72
N PRO A 170 -11.58 -8.02 -5.37
CA PRO A 170 -12.00 -8.85 -4.24
C PRO A 170 -12.02 -10.37 -4.49
N ASN A 171 -12.14 -10.83 -5.74
CA ASN A 171 -12.56 -12.20 -6.03
C ASN A 171 -11.54 -13.07 -6.80
N ASN A 172 -10.29 -12.65 -6.97
CA ASN A 172 -9.28 -13.39 -7.74
C ASN A 172 -8.11 -13.86 -6.87
N ASN A 173 -8.33 -14.89 -6.06
CA ASN A 173 -7.33 -15.40 -5.11
C ASN A 173 -6.02 -15.90 -5.74
N PRO A 174 -5.99 -16.66 -6.86
CA PRO A 174 -4.73 -17.08 -7.46
C PRO A 174 -3.87 -15.91 -7.94
N ALA A 175 -4.44 -14.94 -8.64
CA ALA A 175 -3.73 -13.75 -9.10
C ALA A 175 -3.26 -12.88 -7.93
N GLN A 176 -4.06 -12.77 -6.88
CA GLN A 176 -3.70 -12.05 -5.65
C GLN A 176 -2.46 -12.63 -4.98
N LYS A 177 -2.42 -13.96 -4.79
CA LYS A 177 -1.26 -14.64 -4.19
C LYS A 177 0.01 -14.40 -5.00
N GLN A 178 -0.03 -14.63 -6.31
CA GLN A 178 1.10 -14.42 -7.20
C GLN A 178 1.60 -12.97 -7.16
N TYR A 179 0.68 -12.02 -7.16
CA TYR A 179 1.01 -10.60 -7.09
C TYR A 179 1.69 -10.23 -5.77
N VAL A 180 1.12 -10.62 -4.64
CA VAL A 180 1.70 -10.40 -3.30
C VAL A 180 3.12 -10.96 -3.23
N CYS A 181 3.35 -12.15 -3.75
CA CYS A 181 4.68 -12.77 -3.75
C CYS A 181 5.70 -12.00 -4.61
N ARG A 182 5.29 -11.43 -5.74
CA ARG A 182 6.14 -10.53 -6.53
C ARG A 182 6.47 -9.24 -5.77
N VAL A 183 5.48 -8.65 -5.09
CA VAL A 183 5.71 -7.45 -4.26
C VAL A 183 6.68 -7.75 -3.12
N ILE A 184 6.54 -8.89 -2.43
CA ILE A 184 7.48 -9.31 -1.37
C ILE A 184 8.88 -9.49 -1.95
N ALA A 185 9.02 -10.16 -3.10
CA ALA A 185 10.31 -10.36 -3.75
C ALA A 185 10.97 -9.01 -4.12
N ASN A 186 10.22 -8.07 -4.69
CA ASN A 186 10.71 -6.74 -5.00
C ASN A 186 11.09 -5.95 -3.74
N MET A 187 10.33 -6.07 -2.66
CA MET A 187 10.65 -5.43 -1.37
C MET A 187 11.98 -5.94 -0.81
N VAL A 188 12.21 -7.25 -0.87
CA VAL A 188 13.47 -7.86 -0.40
C VAL A 188 14.63 -7.47 -1.33
N ALA A 189 14.45 -7.57 -2.63
CA ALA A 189 15.48 -7.22 -3.61
C ALA A 189 15.91 -5.75 -3.55
N SER A 190 15.00 -4.86 -3.14
CA SER A 190 15.25 -3.42 -2.97
C SER A 190 15.81 -3.05 -1.59
N GLY A 191 16.05 -4.03 -0.70
CA GLY A 191 16.58 -3.77 0.64
C GLY A 191 15.57 -3.22 1.66
N PHE A 192 14.28 -3.17 1.33
CA PHE A 192 13.22 -2.69 2.22
C PHE A 192 12.63 -3.78 3.12
N GLY A 193 13.04 -5.03 2.96
CA GLY A 193 12.52 -6.14 3.73
C GLY A 193 13.40 -7.39 3.70
N GLN A 194 12.94 -8.44 4.38
CA GLN A 194 13.59 -9.74 4.41
C GLN A 194 12.57 -10.86 4.23
N TRP A 195 13.00 -11.98 3.68
CA TRP A 195 12.19 -13.19 3.63
C TRP A 195 11.98 -13.78 5.04
N THR A 196 10.78 -13.65 5.56
CA THR A 196 10.38 -14.34 6.80
C THR A 196 9.95 -15.78 6.50
N PRO A 197 9.96 -16.70 7.51
CA PRO A 197 9.43 -18.06 7.35
C PRO A 197 7.97 -18.05 6.85
N GLY A 198 7.14 -17.15 7.36
CA GLY A 198 5.74 -17.01 6.95
C GLY A 198 5.61 -16.58 5.49
N ALA A 199 6.38 -15.57 5.03
CA ALA A 199 6.40 -15.13 3.64
C ALA A 199 6.86 -16.24 2.68
N LYS A 200 7.91 -16.99 3.07
CA LYS A 200 8.39 -18.14 2.29
C LYS A 200 7.33 -19.23 2.17
N ASN A 201 6.61 -19.55 3.27
CA ASN A 201 5.55 -20.55 3.24
C ASN A 201 4.33 -20.08 2.43
N PHE A 202 3.97 -18.83 2.52
CA PHE A 202 2.87 -18.25 1.73
C PHE A 202 3.17 -18.26 0.23
N CYS A 203 4.42 -18.03 -0.18
CA CYS A 203 4.82 -17.92 -1.59
C CYS A 203 5.27 -19.24 -2.23
N LYS A 204 5.24 -20.34 -1.53
CA LYS A 204 5.34 -21.70 -2.11
C LYS A 204 3.99 -22.06 -2.72
#